data_11d450a3963e301cc168dcf0cf5e783a
#
_entry.id   11d450a3963e301cc168dcf0cf5e783a
#
_cell.length_a   1.000
_cell.length_b   1.000
_cell.length_c   1.000
_cell.angle_alpha   90.00
_cell.angle_beta   90.00
_cell.angle_gamma   90.00
#
_symmetry.space_group_name_H-M   'P 1'
#
loop_
_entity.id
_entity.type
_entity.pdbx_description
1 polymer ?
#
loop_
_entity_poly.entity_id
_entity_poly.type
_entity_poly.pdbx_seq_one_letter_code
_entity_poly.pdbx_strand_id
1 'polypeptide(L)'
;MDDSKLSRMHVRAMVLRNKPDWTVVEAANGDELFRTLESTPVDIAIIDYNMPGDNGVETAAKLRSSRPGVHIAVITANAQDAVVAGIRAVGAAFMPKPLEEEQMVRFLGSAMLPPRRPPQAGATQE
;
A
#
# COMPACT_ATOMS: atom_id res chain seq x y z
N MET A 1 2.77 -3.47 -4.74
CA MET A 1 2.30 -4.54 -5.62
C MET A 1 1.95 -3.95 -6.97
N ASP A 2 2.55 -4.44 -8.01
CA ASP A 2 2.41 -3.92 -9.36
C ASP A 2 2.90 -5.00 -10.32
N ASP A 3 2.21 -5.23 -11.42
CA ASP A 3 2.64 -6.23 -12.40
C ASP A 3 3.80 -5.75 -13.27
N SER A 4 4.11 -4.46 -13.23
CA SER A 4 5.24 -3.89 -13.95
C SER A 4 6.46 -3.85 -13.04
N LYS A 5 7.51 -4.55 -13.44
CA LYS A 5 8.77 -4.54 -12.69
C LYS A 5 9.36 -3.12 -12.62
N LEU A 6 9.26 -2.36 -13.69
CA LEU A 6 9.77 -0.99 -13.71
C LEU A 6 9.03 -0.10 -12.72
N SER A 7 7.70 -0.23 -12.67
CA SER A 7 6.90 0.52 -11.70
C SER A 7 7.27 0.14 -10.26
N ARG A 8 7.45 -1.17 -10.00
CA ARG A 8 7.87 -1.60 -8.66
C ARG A 8 9.21 -1.02 -8.26
N MET A 9 10.16 -0.99 -9.20
CA MET A 9 11.48 -0.41 -8.94
C MET A 9 11.39 1.07 -8.65
N HIS A 10 10.53 1.78 -9.36
CA HIS A 10 10.33 3.22 -9.15
C HIS A 10 9.74 3.50 -7.76
N VAL A 11 8.72 2.75 -7.37
CA VAL A 11 8.12 2.91 -6.05
C VAL A 11 9.13 2.56 -4.96
N ARG A 12 9.84 1.45 -5.13
CA ARG A 12 10.85 1.02 -4.17
C ARG A 12 11.92 2.10 -3.98
N ALA A 13 12.42 2.67 -5.07
CA ALA A 13 13.44 3.71 -4.99
C ALA A 13 12.92 4.94 -4.25
N MET A 14 11.67 5.32 -4.52
CA MET A 14 11.06 6.48 -3.88
C MET A 14 10.87 6.25 -2.37
N VAL A 15 10.41 5.08 -1.98
CA VAL A 15 10.25 4.74 -0.56
C VAL A 15 11.59 4.74 0.16
N LEU A 16 12.60 4.06 -0.41
CA LEU A 16 13.90 3.94 0.24
C LEU A 16 14.67 5.26 0.27
N ARG A 17 14.41 6.16 -0.68
CA ARG A 17 15.00 7.50 -0.65
C ARG A 17 14.53 8.29 0.55
N ASN A 18 13.29 8.07 0.98
CA ASN A 18 12.70 8.78 2.10
C ASN A 18 12.80 8.02 3.41
N LYS A 19 12.86 6.70 3.35
CA LYS A 19 12.94 5.82 4.52
C LYS A 19 14.00 4.76 4.27
N PRO A 20 15.30 5.13 4.33
CA PRO A 20 16.37 4.22 3.92
C PRO A 20 16.53 2.98 4.81
N ASP A 21 16.01 3.02 6.04
CA ASP A 21 16.11 1.89 6.96
C ASP A 21 14.97 0.87 6.79
N TRP A 22 14.01 1.16 5.93
CA TRP A 22 12.87 0.27 5.74
C TRP A 22 13.23 -0.88 4.80
N THR A 23 12.59 -2.02 5.02
CA THR A 23 12.69 -3.17 4.13
C THR A 23 11.51 -3.13 3.17
N VAL A 24 11.80 -3.17 1.88
CA VAL A 24 10.77 -3.19 0.83
C VAL A 24 10.71 -4.58 0.22
N VAL A 25 9.50 -5.14 0.20
CA VAL A 25 9.24 -6.43 -0.42
C VAL A 25 8.32 -6.18 -1.61
N GLU A 26 8.58 -6.83 -2.73
CA GLU A 26 7.83 -6.62 -3.96
C GLU A 26 6.92 -7.81 -4.25
N ALA A 27 5.77 -7.52 -4.85
CA ALA A 27 4.85 -8.53 -5.34
C ALA A 27 4.33 -8.11 -6.71
N ALA A 28 4.25 -9.05 -7.62
CA ALA A 28 3.79 -8.78 -8.99
C ALA A 28 2.28 -8.91 -9.13
N ASN A 29 1.62 -9.53 -8.18
CA ASN A 29 0.16 -9.77 -8.22
C ASN A 29 -0.35 -10.06 -6.81
N GLY A 30 -1.66 -10.22 -6.69
CA GLY A 30 -2.29 -10.47 -5.39
C GLY A 30 -1.86 -11.79 -4.75
N ASP A 31 -1.67 -12.83 -5.55
CA ASP A 31 -1.24 -14.12 -5.01
C ASP A 31 0.13 -14.01 -4.34
N GLU A 32 1.06 -13.32 -4.98
CA GLU A 32 2.38 -13.08 -4.40
C GLU A 32 2.29 -12.23 -3.15
N LEU A 33 1.42 -11.22 -3.16
CA LEU A 33 1.22 -10.37 -2.00
C LEU A 33 0.77 -11.19 -0.79
N PHE A 34 -0.27 -12.00 -0.95
CA PHE A 34 -0.81 -12.76 0.17
C PHE A 34 0.13 -13.87 0.61
N ARG A 35 0.90 -14.45 -0.32
CA ARG A 35 1.94 -15.40 0.02
C ARG A 35 3.04 -14.75 0.87
N THR A 36 3.44 -13.54 0.52
CA THR A 36 4.42 -12.77 1.28
C THR A 36 3.93 -12.50 2.70
N LEU A 37 2.64 -12.18 2.84
CA LEU A 37 2.06 -11.89 4.15
C LEU A 37 2.05 -13.09 5.09
N GLU A 38 2.12 -14.29 4.57
CA GLU A 38 2.17 -15.49 5.39
C GLU A 38 3.46 -15.61 6.19
N SER A 39 4.55 -15.06 5.66
CA SER A 39 5.87 -15.20 6.28
C SER A 39 6.50 -13.87 6.70
N THR A 40 5.97 -12.75 6.23
CA THR A 40 6.58 -11.44 6.46
C THR A 40 5.53 -10.47 6.96
N PRO A 41 5.69 -9.89 8.16
CA PRO A 41 4.78 -8.84 8.60
C PRO A 41 4.96 -7.61 7.72
N VAL A 42 3.84 -6.98 7.35
CA VAL A 42 3.84 -5.80 6.49
C VAL A 42 3.05 -4.70 7.19
N ASP A 43 3.63 -3.52 7.28
CA ASP A 43 2.98 -2.36 7.89
C ASP A 43 2.31 -1.46 6.88
N ILE A 44 2.84 -1.42 5.67
CA ILE A 44 2.38 -0.52 4.61
C ILE A 44 2.35 -1.29 3.31
N ALA A 45 1.25 -1.17 2.57
CA ALA A 45 1.11 -1.76 1.24
C ALA A 45 0.80 -0.66 0.23
N ILE A 46 1.53 -0.67 -0.87
CA ILE A 46 1.30 0.25 -1.99
C ILE A 46 0.92 -0.61 -3.17
N ILE A 47 -0.30 -0.41 -3.67
CA ILE A 47 -0.95 -1.31 -4.61
C ILE A 47 -1.32 -0.55 -5.88
N ASP A 48 -0.94 -1.09 -7.05
CA ASP A 48 -1.38 -0.52 -8.31
C ASP A 48 -2.85 -0.93 -8.57
N TYR A 49 -3.64 0.03 -9.03
CA TYR A 49 -5.05 -0.22 -9.34
C TYR A 49 -5.22 -1.15 -10.54
N ASN A 50 -4.40 -0.94 -11.59
CA ASN A 50 -4.54 -1.67 -12.84
C ASN A 50 -3.75 -2.98 -12.81
N MET A 51 -4.41 -4.05 -12.41
CA MET A 51 -3.82 -5.37 -12.29
C MET A 51 -4.65 -6.38 -13.04
N PRO A 52 -4.02 -7.39 -13.67
CA PRO A 52 -4.78 -8.50 -14.23
C PRO A 52 -5.49 -9.27 -13.11
N GLY A 53 -6.68 -9.72 -13.36
CA GLY A 53 -7.49 -10.38 -12.35
C GLY A 53 -8.18 -9.35 -11.45
N ASP A 54 -8.01 -9.46 -10.14
CA ASP A 54 -8.55 -8.49 -9.19
C ASP A 54 -7.87 -7.14 -9.39
N ASN A 55 -8.63 -6.06 -9.41
CA ASN A 55 -8.04 -4.73 -9.45
C ASN A 55 -7.51 -4.34 -8.06
N GLY A 56 -6.83 -3.19 -7.99
CA GLY A 56 -6.20 -2.74 -6.74
C GLY A 56 -7.18 -2.54 -5.60
N VAL A 57 -8.40 -2.13 -5.88
CA VAL A 57 -9.42 -1.93 -4.84
C VAL A 57 -9.86 -3.28 -4.27
N GLU A 58 -10.06 -4.27 -5.13
CA GLU A 58 -10.43 -5.62 -4.69
C GLU A 58 -9.33 -6.23 -3.82
N THR A 59 -8.08 -6.08 -4.24
CA THR A 59 -6.94 -6.55 -3.46
C THR A 59 -6.84 -5.81 -2.12
N ALA A 60 -7.03 -4.50 -2.14
CA ALA A 60 -6.99 -3.70 -0.92
C ALA A 60 -8.10 -4.10 0.05
N ALA A 61 -9.30 -4.41 -0.45
CA ALA A 61 -10.39 -4.86 0.39
C ALA A 61 -10.07 -6.18 1.08
N LYS A 62 -9.50 -7.14 0.34
CA LYS A 62 -9.07 -8.41 0.90
C LYS A 62 -7.99 -8.23 1.95
N LEU A 63 -7.02 -7.35 1.67
CA LEU A 63 -5.93 -7.07 2.59
C LEU A 63 -6.47 -6.42 3.86
N ARG A 64 -7.38 -5.46 3.72
CA ARG A 64 -7.99 -4.80 4.88
C ARG A 64 -8.72 -5.79 5.77
N SER A 65 -9.41 -6.75 5.19
CA SER A 65 -10.13 -7.77 5.96
C SER A 65 -9.19 -8.70 6.71
N SER A 66 -8.08 -9.08 6.09
CA SER A 66 -7.15 -10.04 6.70
C SER A 66 -6.08 -9.39 7.56
N ARG A 67 -5.75 -8.12 7.31
CA ARG A 67 -4.71 -7.39 8.05
C ARG A 67 -5.17 -5.96 8.31
N PRO A 68 -6.09 -5.74 9.27
CA PRO A 68 -6.70 -4.41 9.45
C PRO A 68 -5.72 -3.30 9.83
N GLY A 69 -4.57 -3.64 10.37
CA GLY A 69 -3.57 -2.65 10.79
C GLY A 69 -2.66 -2.15 9.68
N VAL A 70 -2.75 -2.71 8.48
CA VAL A 70 -1.87 -2.30 7.37
C VAL A 70 -2.37 -0.97 6.80
N HIS A 71 -1.43 -0.03 6.59
CA HIS A 71 -1.73 1.22 5.90
C HIS A 71 -1.62 0.97 4.40
N ILE A 72 -2.68 1.28 3.66
CA ILE A 72 -2.78 0.93 2.24
C ILE A 72 -2.89 2.18 1.41
N ALA A 73 -2.11 2.26 0.33
CA ALA A 73 -2.28 3.24 -0.73
C ALA A 73 -2.56 2.50 -2.03
N VAL A 74 -3.49 3.02 -2.83
CA VAL A 74 -3.77 2.50 -4.16
C VAL A 74 -3.39 3.57 -5.17
N ILE A 75 -2.54 3.20 -6.12
CA ILE A 75 -2.02 4.11 -7.15
C ILE A 75 -2.81 3.89 -8.43
N THR A 76 -3.28 4.97 -9.04
CA THR A 76 -4.00 4.86 -10.31
C THR A 76 -3.87 6.13 -11.15
N ALA A 77 -3.85 5.96 -12.46
CA ALA A 77 -3.94 7.08 -13.39
C ALA A 77 -5.40 7.54 -13.58
N ASN A 78 -6.35 6.76 -13.07
CA ASN A 78 -7.78 7.05 -13.22
C ASN A 78 -8.29 7.76 -11.98
N ALA A 79 -8.51 9.07 -12.09
CA ALA A 79 -8.97 9.89 -10.98
C ALA A 79 -10.49 10.13 -11.02
N GLN A 80 -11.24 9.29 -11.72
CA GLN A 80 -12.70 9.40 -11.74
C GLN A 80 -13.25 9.22 -10.32
N ASP A 81 -14.33 9.94 -10.03
CA ASP A 81 -14.90 9.99 -8.68
C ASP A 81 -15.24 8.60 -8.15
N ALA A 82 -15.79 7.72 -8.99
CA ALA A 82 -16.16 6.38 -8.58
C ALA A 82 -14.94 5.55 -8.15
N VAL A 83 -13.81 5.70 -8.86
CA VAL A 83 -12.58 4.97 -8.52
C VAL A 83 -12.02 5.49 -7.21
N VAL A 84 -11.92 6.80 -7.05
CA VAL A 84 -11.41 7.42 -5.83
C VAL A 84 -12.28 7.05 -4.63
N ALA A 85 -13.60 7.10 -4.81
CA ALA A 85 -14.53 6.74 -3.75
C ALA A 85 -14.37 5.27 -3.34
N GLY A 86 -14.18 4.37 -4.31
CA GLY A 86 -13.96 2.95 -4.03
C GLY A 86 -12.68 2.71 -3.24
N ILE A 87 -11.61 3.43 -3.59
CA ILE A 87 -10.34 3.34 -2.87
C ILE A 87 -10.53 3.79 -1.41
N ARG A 88 -11.19 4.92 -1.21
CA ARG A 88 -11.40 5.44 0.13
C ARG A 88 -12.34 4.56 0.96
N ALA A 89 -13.32 3.95 0.30
CA ALA A 89 -14.28 3.10 0.98
C ALA A 89 -13.63 1.87 1.62
N VAL A 90 -12.51 1.39 1.09
CA VAL A 90 -11.77 0.27 1.68
C VAL A 90 -10.71 0.75 2.68
N GLY A 91 -10.70 2.03 3.02
CA GLY A 91 -9.75 2.57 3.99
C GLY A 91 -8.36 2.77 3.44
N ALA A 92 -8.22 2.92 2.13
CA ALA A 92 -6.93 3.13 1.48
C ALA A 92 -6.79 4.59 1.06
N ALA A 93 -5.54 5.05 0.94
CA ALA A 93 -5.24 6.36 0.41
C ALA A 93 -5.18 6.28 -1.13
N PHE A 94 -5.67 7.32 -1.78
CA PHE A 94 -5.58 7.43 -3.23
C PHE A 94 -4.28 8.16 -3.59
N MET A 95 -3.51 7.61 -4.53
CA MET A 95 -2.33 8.27 -5.06
C MET A 95 -2.38 8.29 -6.59
N PRO A 96 -2.44 9.47 -7.21
CA PRO A 96 -2.52 9.56 -8.67
C PRO A 96 -1.19 9.25 -9.34
N LYS A 97 -1.25 8.79 -10.58
CA LYS A 97 -0.07 8.69 -11.46
C LYS A 97 -0.02 9.95 -12.32
N PRO A 98 1.16 10.44 -12.67
CA PRO A 98 2.48 9.93 -12.25
C PRO A 98 2.71 10.19 -10.76
N LEU A 99 3.41 9.25 -10.12
CA LEU A 99 3.71 9.38 -8.70
C LEU A 99 4.63 10.57 -8.45
N GLU A 100 4.24 11.39 -7.47
CA GLU A 100 5.04 12.52 -7.03
C GLU A 100 5.60 12.24 -5.65
N GLU A 101 6.82 12.64 -5.44
CA GLU A 101 7.51 12.36 -4.18
C GLU A 101 6.80 13.01 -3.00
N GLU A 102 6.27 14.20 -3.18
CA GLU A 102 5.54 14.90 -2.12
C GLU A 102 4.35 14.10 -1.62
N GLN A 103 3.61 13.46 -2.53
CA GLN A 103 2.48 12.63 -2.16
C GLN A 103 2.93 11.36 -1.42
N MET A 104 4.01 10.76 -1.88
CA MET A 104 4.58 9.60 -1.21
C MET A 104 5.03 9.97 0.20
N VAL A 105 5.71 11.09 0.36
CA VAL A 105 6.16 11.56 1.67
C VAL A 105 4.98 11.77 2.61
N ARG A 106 3.89 12.39 2.13
CA ARG A 106 2.70 12.58 2.94
C ARG A 106 2.06 11.27 3.37
N PHE A 107 1.98 10.31 2.45
CA PHE A 107 1.42 9.01 2.78
C PHE A 107 2.28 8.28 3.81
N LEU A 108 3.60 8.25 3.60
CA LEU A 108 4.51 7.59 4.53
C LEU A 108 4.49 8.27 5.90
N GLY A 109 4.40 9.59 5.93
CA GLY A 109 4.28 10.34 7.17
C GLY A 109 2.99 10.03 7.93
N SER A 110 1.89 9.90 7.20
CA SER A 110 0.61 9.52 7.80
C SER A 110 0.69 8.12 8.41
N ALA A 111 1.36 7.20 7.73
CA ALA A 111 1.53 5.82 8.21
C ALA A 111 2.47 5.74 9.41
N MET A 112 3.28 6.77 9.63
CA MET A 112 4.21 6.81 10.76
C MET A 112 3.59 7.38 12.03
N LEU A 113 2.36 7.87 11.98
CA LEU A 113 1.70 8.37 13.18
C LEU A 113 1.50 7.22 14.18
N PRO A 114 1.51 7.52 15.48
CA PRO A 114 1.29 6.49 16.48
C PRO A 114 0.02 5.72 16.20
N PRO A 115 0.02 4.42 16.42
CA PRO A 115 -1.18 3.63 16.18
C PRO A 115 -2.30 4.09 17.12
N ARG A 116 -3.48 4.14 16.58
CA ARG A 116 -4.65 4.45 17.38
C ARG A 116 -5.11 3.27 18.21
N ARG A 117 -4.73 2.09 17.78
CA ARG A 117 -4.96 0.91 18.58
C ARG A 117 -4.12 1.02 19.85
N PRO A 118 -4.55 0.42 20.92
CA PRO A 118 -3.76 0.44 22.14
C PRO A 118 -2.39 -0.15 21.83
N PRO A 119 -1.37 0.42 22.40
CA PRO A 119 -0.05 -0.17 22.29
C PRO A 119 -0.10 -1.47 23.01
N GLN A 120 0.10 -2.48 22.36
CA GLN A 120 -0.05 -3.66 22.99
C GLN A 120 1.12 -4.31 23.15
N ALA A 121 0.76 -4.10 23.61
CA ALA A 121 1.47 -4.32 23.57
C ALA A 121 1.93 -4.93 22.51
N GLY A 122 1.65 -4.84 22.20
CA GLY A 122 2.01 -4.87 21.48
C GLY A 122 2.07 -4.70 20.59
N ALA A 123 1.74 -4.46 20.49
CA ALA A 123 1.78 -4.04 19.76
C ALA A 123 2.01 -3.64 18.89
N THR A 124 2.02 -3.84 18.60
CA THR A 124 2.13 -3.38 18.03
C THR A 124 2.19 -2.92 17.29
N GLN A 125 2.13 -2.99 17.02
CA GLN A 125 2.04 -2.49 16.64
C GLN A 125 2.18 -2.06 16.20
N GLU A 126 1.96 -2.24 16.17
CA GLU A 126 1.95 -1.78 16.06
C GLU A 126 2.16 -1.71 15.92
#